data_bfdff22db43987c15534449cbc0bbff3
#
_entry.id   bfdff22db43987c15534449cbc0bbff3
#
_cell.length_a   1.000
_cell.length_b   1.000
_cell.length_c   1.000
_cell.angle_alpha   90.00
_cell.angle_beta   90.00
_cell.angle_gamma   90.00
#
_symmetry.space_group_name_H-M   'P 1'
#
loop_
_entity.id
_entity.type
_entity.pdbx_description
1 polymer ?
#
loop_
_entity_poly.entity_id
_entity_poly.type
_entity_poly.pdbx_seq_one_letter_code
_entity_poly.pdbx_strand_id
1 'polypeptide(L)'
;MTGLGFKMAAVFCLIAVVAGSWIAASAQTPNAGAPEIVLNGGTSGNVTFPHLRHQQTLVDCTICHSVFPQTPGAIEALQAQGKLAKKEIMNTQCTKCHKEKQKAGEKAGPTTCTTCHVKG
;
A
#
# COMPACT_ATOMS: atom_id res chain seq x y z
N MET A 1 -65.75 -34.19 -37.55
CA MET A 1 -64.60 -33.56 -38.23
C MET A 1 -64.06 -32.53 -37.28
N THR A 2 -63.34 -32.98 -36.39
CA THR A 2 -61.93 -32.82 -36.00
C THR A 2 -61.44 -31.34 -36.00
N GLY A 3 -61.70 -30.66 -34.92
CA GLY A 3 -61.05 -29.37 -34.59
C GLY A 3 -59.97 -29.61 -33.53
N LEU A 4 -58.75 -29.68 -34.00
CA LEU A 4 -57.59 -29.90 -33.16
C LEU A 4 -57.27 -28.60 -32.41
N GLY A 5 -57.70 -28.52 -31.16
CA GLY A 5 -57.42 -27.41 -30.28
C GLY A 5 -55.96 -27.43 -29.92
N PHE A 6 -55.21 -26.52 -30.52
CA PHE A 6 -53.80 -26.27 -30.17
C PHE A 6 -53.74 -25.49 -28.86
N LYS A 7 -53.57 -26.21 -27.79
CA LYS A 7 -53.31 -25.62 -26.47
C LYS A 7 -51.86 -25.09 -26.46
N MET A 8 -51.72 -23.82 -26.78
CA MET A 8 -50.48 -23.08 -26.51
C MET A 8 -50.23 -23.02 -25.02
N ALA A 9 -49.47 -23.95 -24.54
CA ALA A 9 -48.93 -23.86 -23.20
C ALA A 9 -47.89 -22.71 -23.22
N ALA A 10 -48.31 -21.61 -22.65
CA ALA A 10 -47.39 -20.51 -22.38
C ALA A 10 -46.35 -20.96 -21.34
N VAL A 11 -45.20 -21.37 -21.81
CA VAL A 11 -44.05 -21.61 -20.97
C VAL A 11 -43.52 -20.22 -20.53
N PHE A 12 -43.96 -19.76 -19.39
CA PHE A 12 -43.34 -18.64 -18.72
C PHE A 12 -41.94 -19.08 -18.26
N CYS A 13 -40.92 -18.81 -19.08
CA CYS A 13 -39.54 -18.81 -18.65
C CYS A 13 -39.36 -17.67 -17.64
N LEU A 14 -39.49 -18.00 -16.37
CA LEU A 14 -39.00 -17.15 -15.29
C LEU A 14 -37.46 -17.12 -15.40
N ILE A 15 -36.96 -16.15 -16.15
CA ILE A 15 -35.57 -15.78 -16.09
C ILE A 15 -35.38 -15.07 -14.76
N ALA A 16 -35.02 -15.83 -13.75
CA ALA A 16 -34.48 -15.27 -12.51
C ALA A 16 -33.16 -14.61 -12.86
N VAL A 17 -33.19 -13.29 -13.07
CA VAL A 17 -31.98 -12.48 -13.12
C VAL A 17 -31.42 -12.47 -11.70
N VAL A 18 -30.56 -13.43 -11.42
CA VAL A 18 -29.69 -13.37 -10.25
C VAL A 18 -28.71 -12.25 -10.53
N ALA A 19 -29.09 -11.05 -10.12
CA ALA A 19 -28.15 -9.94 -10.01
C ALA A 19 -27.13 -10.34 -8.95
N GLY A 20 -26.10 -11.04 -9.37
CA GLY A 20 -24.95 -11.34 -8.55
C GLY A 20 -24.29 -10.03 -8.15
N SER A 21 -24.59 -9.52 -6.96
CA SER A 21 -23.84 -8.46 -6.34
C SER A 21 -22.43 -8.98 -6.15
N TRP A 22 -21.56 -8.62 -7.06
CA TRP A 22 -20.12 -8.80 -6.90
C TRP A 22 -19.68 -7.80 -5.83
N ILE A 23 -19.83 -8.20 -4.58
CA ILE A 23 -19.15 -7.53 -3.49
C ILE A 23 -17.68 -7.81 -3.76
N ALA A 24 -16.98 -6.84 -4.35
CA ALA A 24 -15.53 -6.83 -4.35
C ALA A 24 -15.12 -6.73 -2.87
N ALA A 25 -14.95 -7.88 -2.25
CA ALA A 25 -14.28 -7.96 -0.98
C ALA A 25 -12.86 -7.45 -1.24
N SER A 26 -12.60 -6.20 -0.86
CA SER A 26 -11.24 -5.72 -0.72
C SER A 26 -10.57 -6.66 0.27
N ALA A 27 -9.79 -7.59 -0.24
CA ALA A 27 -8.96 -8.45 0.58
C ALA A 27 -7.94 -7.49 1.25
N GLN A 28 -8.30 -7.01 2.43
CA GLN A 28 -7.35 -6.38 3.32
C GLN A 28 -6.37 -7.49 3.69
N THR A 29 -5.15 -7.39 3.15
CA THR A 29 -4.08 -8.30 3.54
C THR A 29 -3.90 -8.19 5.05
N PRO A 30 -4.10 -9.28 5.80
CA PRO A 30 -3.87 -9.26 7.23
C PRO A 30 -2.42 -8.80 7.48
N ASN A 31 -2.21 -7.82 8.35
CA ASN A 31 -0.91 -7.27 8.72
C ASN A 31 -0.20 -6.40 7.66
N ALA A 32 -0.92 -5.64 6.87
CA ALA A 32 -0.30 -4.65 6.00
C ALA A 32 0.38 -3.47 6.75
N GLY A 33 0.27 -3.43 8.08
CA GLY A 33 0.78 -2.35 8.92
C GLY A 33 -0.08 -1.09 8.88
N ALA A 34 0.33 -0.07 9.63
CA ALA A 34 -0.37 1.22 9.66
C ALA A 34 -0.26 1.93 8.29
N PRO A 35 -1.31 2.62 7.83
CA PRO A 35 -1.27 3.37 6.58
C PRO A 35 -0.30 4.55 6.62
N GLU A 36 -0.07 5.10 7.79
CA GLU A 36 0.88 6.16 8.07
C GLU A 36 1.70 5.82 9.31
N ILE A 37 2.98 6.09 9.28
CA ILE A 37 3.92 5.80 10.35
C ILE A 37 4.71 7.08 10.67
N VAL A 38 4.77 7.44 11.93
CA VAL A 38 5.62 8.55 12.38
C VAL A 38 6.99 7.99 12.78
N LEU A 39 8.01 8.38 12.01
CA LEU A 39 9.39 8.01 12.27
C LEU A 39 10.08 9.12 13.08
N ASN A 40 10.82 8.75 14.10
CA ASN A 40 11.57 9.70 14.93
C ASN A 40 12.81 10.20 14.18
N GLY A 41 12.78 11.46 13.77
CA GLY A 41 13.92 12.13 13.10
C GLY A 41 14.87 12.85 14.07
N GLY A 42 14.71 12.66 15.36
CA GLY A 42 15.53 13.33 16.40
C GLY A 42 15.46 14.85 16.31
N THR A 43 16.59 15.52 16.38
CA THR A 43 16.68 17.00 16.30
C THR A 43 16.27 17.57 14.95
N SER A 44 16.16 16.74 13.91
CA SER A 44 15.70 17.16 12.58
C SER A 44 14.18 17.28 12.48
N GLY A 45 13.45 16.73 13.43
CA GLY A 45 11.99 16.65 13.42
C GLY A 45 11.49 15.30 12.91
N ASN A 46 10.24 14.98 13.23
CA ASN A 46 9.62 13.72 12.86
C ASN A 46 9.34 13.65 11.35
N VAL A 47 9.25 12.43 10.84
CA VAL A 47 8.86 12.15 9.46
C VAL A 47 7.55 11.39 9.45
N THR A 48 6.52 11.98 8.89
CA THR A 48 5.26 11.33 8.62
C THR A 48 5.41 10.51 7.34
N PHE A 49 5.59 9.22 7.50
CA PHE A 49 5.84 8.29 6.38
C PHE A 49 4.52 7.68 5.89
N PRO A 50 4.09 7.97 4.65
CA PRO A 50 2.85 7.44 4.08
C PRO A 50 3.04 6.00 3.62
N HIS A 51 3.05 5.05 4.55
CA HIS A 51 3.33 3.63 4.31
C HIS A 51 2.42 3.01 3.27
N LEU A 52 1.09 3.22 3.38
CA LEU A 52 0.12 2.70 2.43
C LEU A 52 0.41 3.17 0.99
N ARG A 53 0.82 4.43 0.80
CA ARG A 53 1.18 4.96 -0.51
C ARG A 53 2.37 4.21 -1.10
N HIS A 54 3.38 3.90 -0.29
CA HIS A 54 4.55 3.12 -0.72
C HIS A 54 4.16 1.69 -1.08
N GLN A 55 3.33 1.04 -0.27
CA GLN A 55 2.80 -0.29 -0.56
C GLN A 55 2.06 -0.34 -1.90
N GLN A 56 1.18 0.64 -2.16
CA GLN A 56 0.41 0.71 -3.40
C GLN A 56 1.28 1.01 -4.63
N THR A 57 2.36 1.78 -4.45
CA THR A 57 3.23 2.19 -5.56
C THR A 57 4.28 1.15 -5.89
N LEU A 58 4.87 0.53 -4.87
CA LEU A 58 6.00 -0.38 -5.03
C LEU A 58 5.57 -1.85 -5.13
N VAL A 59 4.44 -2.21 -4.50
CA VAL A 59 3.86 -3.56 -4.45
C VAL A 59 4.76 -4.58 -3.70
N ASP A 60 6.07 -4.49 -3.89
CA ASP A 60 7.05 -5.38 -3.25
C ASP A 60 7.54 -4.80 -1.92
N CYS A 61 7.13 -5.44 -0.82
CA CYS A 61 7.50 -5.05 0.53
C CYS A 61 9.00 -5.24 0.83
N THR A 62 9.66 -6.15 0.11
CA THR A 62 11.08 -6.47 0.36
C THR A 62 12.02 -5.35 -0.04
N ILE A 63 11.60 -4.41 -0.89
CA ILE A 63 12.37 -3.22 -1.26
C ILE A 63 12.86 -2.46 -0.01
N CYS A 64 12.02 -2.38 1.03
CA CYS A 64 12.36 -1.74 2.29
C CYS A 64 12.61 -2.78 3.40
N HIS A 65 11.79 -3.81 3.47
CA HIS A 65 11.81 -4.78 4.57
C HIS A 65 12.92 -5.84 4.44
N SER A 66 13.73 -5.80 3.39
CA SER A 66 15.02 -6.51 3.36
C SER A 66 16.06 -5.88 4.31
N VAL A 67 15.89 -4.59 4.66
CA VAL A 67 16.82 -3.85 5.52
C VAL A 67 16.35 -3.82 6.97
N PHE A 68 15.06 -3.74 7.21
CA PHE A 68 14.48 -3.72 8.54
C PHE A 68 13.20 -4.56 8.65
N PRO A 69 12.99 -5.22 9.80
CA PRO A 69 11.82 -6.08 10.02
C PRO A 69 10.48 -5.36 9.90
N GLN A 70 9.43 -6.11 9.59
CA GLN A 70 8.04 -5.62 9.54
C GLN A 70 7.42 -5.54 10.94
N THR A 71 8.14 -4.99 11.90
CA THR A 71 7.67 -4.85 13.28
C THR A 71 7.64 -3.38 13.68
N PRO A 72 6.64 -2.93 14.44
CA PRO A 72 6.61 -1.56 14.96
C PRO A 72 7.90 -1.23 15.72
N GLY A 73 8.47 -0.05 15.49
CA GLY A 73 9.70 0.39 16.15
C GLY A 73 10.98 -0.31 15.69
N ALA A 74 10.96 -1.04 14.58
CA ALA A 74 12.13 -1.78 14.08
C ALA A 74 13.33 -0.88 13.79
N ILE A 75 13.11 0.31 13.24
CA ILE A 75 14.16 1.29 12.91
C ILE A 75 14.84 1.77 14.18
N GLU A 76 14.07 2.22 15.16
CA GLU A 76 14.55 2.68 16.45
C GLU A 76 15.30 1.58 17.21
N ALA A 77 14.78 0.35 17.16
CA ALA A 77 15.42 -0.80 17.78
C ALA A 77 16.78 -1.12 17.14
N LEU A 78 16.88 -1.09 15.81
CA LEU A 78 18.14 -1.31 15.11
C LEU A 78 19.16 -0.20 15.36
N GLN A 79 18.70 1.05 15.47
CA GLN A 79 19.56 2.18 15.81
C GLN A 79 20.07 2.07 17.26
N ALA A 80 19.23 1.71 18.22
CA ALA A 80 19.61 1.50 19.61
C ALA A 80 20.64 0.37 19.79
N GLN A 81 20.57 -0.65 18.91
CA GLN A 81 21.53 -1.76 18.87
C GLN A 81 22.83 -1.42 18.12
N GLY A 82 22.95 -0.22 17.53
CA GLY A 82 24.08 0.17 16.69
C GLY A 82 24.16 -0.56 15.34
N LYS A 83 23.10 -1.26 14.96
CA LYS A 83 23.01 -2.01 13.68
C LYS A 83 22.58 -1.15 12.51
N LEU A 84 22.09 0.05 12.77
CA LEU A 84 21.63 0.99 11.78
C LEU A 84 22.05 2.40 12.20
N ALA A 85 22.85 3.08 11.37
CA ALA A 85 23.25 4.45 11.66
C ALA A 85 22.09 5.43 11.46
N LYS A 86 22.06 6.52 12.24
CA LYS A 86 20.94 7.49 12.27
C LYS A 86 20.50 8.01 10.90
N LYS A 87 21.46 8.22 9.97
CA LYS A 87 21.16 8.72 8.62
C LYS A 87 21.13 7.63 7.55
N GLU A 88 21.41 6.41 7.92
CA GLU A 88 21.59 5.32 6.95
C GLU A 88 20.29 5.02 6.20
N ILE A 89 19.18 4.84 6.89
CA ILE A 89 17.89 4.59 6.26
C ILE A 89 17.50 5.69 5.27
N MET A 90 17.70 6.94 5.69
CA MET A 90 17.41 8.08 4.82
C MET A 90 18.28 8.04 3.56
N ASN A 91 19.58 7.81 3.71
CA ASN A 91 20.55 7.88 2.61
C ASN A 91 20.50 6.66 1.70
N THR A 92 20.29 5.47 2.24
CA THR A 92 20.37 4.20 1.48
C THR A 92 19.01 3.70 0.98
N GLN A 93 17.91 4.15 1.61
CA GLN A 93 16.56 3.75 1.24
C GLN A 93 15.76 4.95 0.69
N CYS A 94 15.37 5.89 1.54
CA CYS A 94 14.40 6.90 1.18
C CYS A 94 14.89 7.83 0.05
N THR A 95 15.97 8.59 0.29
CA THR A 95 16.44 9.58 -0.66
C THR A 95 17.14 8.97 -1.86
N LYS A 96 17.77 7.81 -1.70
CA LYS A 96 18.36 7.07 -2.82
C LYS A 96 17.28 6.66 -3.81
N CYS A 97 16.26 5.93 -3.34
CA CYS A 97 15.16 5.47 -4.17
C CYS A 97 14.44 6.64 -4.86
N HIS A 98 14.11 7.71 -4.12
CA HIS A 98 13.44 8.89 -4.69
C HIS A 98 14.27 9.57 -5.77
N LYS A 99 15.59 9.70 -5.56
CA LYS A 99 16.50 10.28 -6.56
C LYS A 99 16.62 9.41 -7.81
N GLU A 100 16.73 8.11 -7.64
CA GLU A 100 16.82 7.16 -8.76
C GLU A 100 15.54 7.20 -9.61
N LYS A 101 14.37 7.20 -8.99
CA LYS A 101 13.08 7.33 -9.68
C LYS A 101 12.93 8.68 -10.39
N GLN A 102 13.27 9.78 -9.74
CA GLN A 102 13.25 11.10 -10.37
C GLN A 102 14.18 11.17 -11.58
N LYS A 103 15.39 10.59 -11.48
CA LYS A 103 16.34 10.51 -12.59
C LYS A 103 15.80 9.67 -13.76
N ALA A 104 15.00 8.67 -13.46
CA ALA A 104 14.31 7.86 -14.47
C ALA A 104 13.06 8.54 -15.08
N GLY A 105 12.73 9.77 -14.64
CA GLY A 105 11.54 10.49 -15.08
C GLY A 105 10.23 10.02 -14.43
N GLU A 106 10.32 9.20 -13.39
CA GLU A 106 9.17 8.72 -12.63
C GLU A 106 8.76 9.70 -11.53
N LYS A 107 7.47 9.65 -11.15
CA LYS A 107 7.00 10.36 -9.95
C LYS A 107 7.59 9.72 -8.71
N ALA A 108 8.20 10.52 -7.86
CA ALA A 108 8.77 10.08 -6.61
C ALA A 108 8.53 11.09 -5.49
N GLY A 109 8.78 10.67 -4.26
CA GLY A 109 8.70 11.52 -3.09
C GLY A 109 9.82 12.57 -3.01
N PRO A 110 9.80 13.37 -1.94
CA PRO A 110 10.79 14.44 -1.74
C PRO A 110 12.19 13.89 -1.48
N THR A 111 13.18 14.72 -1.77
CA THR A 111 14.60 14.42 -1.54
C THR A 111 15.28 15.47 -0.67
N THR A 112 14.54 16.46 -0.19
CA THR A 112 15.04 17.56 0.64
C THR A 112 14.70 17.35 2.11
N CYS A 113 15.58 17.77 3.00
CA CYS A 113 15.44 17.52 4.44
C CYS A 113 14.13 18.07 5.02
N THR A 114 13.80 19.31 4.73
CA THR A 114 12.67 20.03 5.32
C THR A 114 11.30 19.56 4.81
N THR A 115 11.26 18.87 3.69
CA THR A 115 10.01 18.32 3.15
C THR A 115 9.62 17.01 3.85
N CYS A 116 10.62 16.26 4.30
CA CYS A 116 10.41 15.02 5.04
C CYS A 116 10.32 15.26 6.55
N HIS A 117 11.22 16.08 7.10
CA HIS A 117 11.33 16.35 8.52
C HIS A 117 10.52 17.59 8.92
N VAL A 118 9.50 17.38 9.74
CA VAL A 118 8.66 18.45 10.27
C VAL A 118 9.08 18.70 11.73
N LYS A 119 9.50 19.92 12.01
CA LYS A 119 9.72 20.39 13.39
C LYS A 119 8.38 20.83 13.95
N GLY A 120 7.97 20.22 15.04
CA GLY A 120 6.82 20.65 15.84
C GLY A 120 7.12 21.93 16.60
#